data_4fb412186cc1e2d1bb618535edd93a22
#
_entry.id   4fb412186cc1e2d1bb618535edd93a22
#
_cell.length_a   1.000
_cell.length_b   1.000
_cell.length_c   1.000
_cell.angle_alpha   90.00
_cell.angle_beta   90.00
_cell.angle_gamma   90.00
#
_symmetry.space_group_name_H-M   'P 1'
#
loop_
_entity.id
_entity.type
_entity.pdbx_description
1 polymer ?
#
loop_
_entity_poly.entity_id
_entity_poly.type
_entity_poly.pdbx_seq_one_letter_code
_entity_poly.pdbx_strand_id
1 'polypeptide(L)'
;MDYKGKLGLSNVQIETMKKLDVEFKKKIIQAKADHQIAHMELDLQVHSGKVDEAKIRAAGEKIVASKTNKIMAMIDAKIQLLNLLTADQRYKMAKMY
;
A
#
# COMPACT_ATOMS: atom_id res chain seq x y z
N MET A 1 13.79 3.13 -13.09
CA MET A 1 14.42 1.92 -13.66
C MET A 1 13.58 1.37 -14.79
N ASP A 2 14.16 1.16 -15.94
CA ASP A 2 13.44 0.65 -17.10
C ASP A 2 13.45 -0.87 -17.13
N TYR A 3 12.39 -1.47 -16.62
CA TYR A 3 12.23 -2.92 -16.64
C TYR A 3 11.83 -3.47 -18.00
N LYS A 4 11.27 -2.63 -18.87
CA LYS A 4 10.82 -3.08 -20.20
C LYS A 4 11.95 -3.72 -21.00
N GLY A 5 13.06 -3.02 -21.14
CA GLY A 5 14.23 -3.51 -21.87
C GLY A 5 14.93 -4.67 -21.20
N LYS A 6 15.05 -4.63 -19.86
CA LYS A 6 15.78 -5.65 -19.09
C LYS A 6 15.00 -6.94 -18.92
N LEU A 7 13.69 -6.87 -18.79
CA LEU A 7 12.82 -8.03 -18.55
C LEU A 7 12.13 -8.54 -19.81
N GLY A 8 12.17 -7.77 -20.91
CA GLY A 8 11.46 -8.14 -22.12
C GLY A 8 9.94 -8.11 -21.97
N LEU A 9 9.42 -7.06 -21.33
CA LEU A 9 7.98 -6.93 -21.09
C LEU A 9 7.23 -6.68 -22.40
N SER A 10 6.08 -7.35 -22.55
CA SER A 10 5.17 -7.11 -23.68
C SER A 10 4.39 -5.80 -23.47
N ASN A 11 3.80 -5.30 -24.56
CA ASN A 11 2.94 -4.12 -24.46
C ASN A 11 1.73 -4.36 -23.56
N VAL A 12 1.16 -5.58 -23.59
CA VAL A 12 0.04 -5.97 -22.73
C VAL A 12 0.47 -5.94 -21.27
N GLN A 13 1.64 -6.48 -20.96
CA GLN A 13 2.19 -6.45 -19.59
C GLN A 13 2.38 -5.01 -19.11
N ILE A 14 2.92 -4.13 -19.93
CA ILE A 14 3.13 -2.71 -19.59
C ILE A 14 1.80 -2.02 -19.31
N GLU A 15 0.79 -2.22 -20.14
CA GLU A 15 -0.53 -1.62 -19.93
C GLU A 15 -1.16 -2.11 -18.62
N THR A 16 -1.04 -3.40 -18.34
CA THR A 16 -1.54 -3.97 -17.07
C THR A 16 -0.79 -3.40 -15.88
N MET A 17 0.54 -3.26 -15.98
CA MET A 17 1.35 -2.65 -14.91
C MET A 17 0.93 -1.23 -14.63
N LYS A 18 0.63 -0.44 -15.65
CA LYS A 18 0.15 0.95 -15.48
C LYS A 18 -1.17 0.98 -14.71
N LYS A 19 -2.10 0.07 -15.03
CA LYS A 19 -3.38 -0.04 -14.32
C LYS A 19 -3.18 -0.44 -12.86
N LEU A 20 -2.31 -1.43 -12.61
CA LEU A 20 -2.00 -1.88 -11.26
C LEU A 20 -1.35 -0.76 -10.44
N ASP A 21 -0.47 0.02 -11.06
CA ASP A 21 0.18 1.16 -10.40
C ASP A 21 -0.83 2.22 -9.97
N VAL A 22 -1.78 2.55 -10.84
CA VAL A 22 -2.84 3.52 -10.52
C VAL A 22 -3.69 3.01 -9.35
N GLU A 23 -4.12 1.74 -9.40
CA GLU A 23 -4.91 1.15 -8.33
C GLU A 23 -4.15 1.09 -7.00
N PHE A 24 -2.86 0.75 -7.04
CA PHE A 24 -2.00 0.76 -5.87
C PHE A 24 -1.88 2.17 -5.28
N LYS A 25 -1.63 3.17 -6.11
CA LYS A 25 -1.51 4.56 -5.67
C LYS A 25 -2.79 5.06 -5.01
N LYS A 26 -3.96 4.71 -5.56
CA LYS A 26 -5.25 5.05 -4.95
C LYS A 26 -5.38 4.45 -3.55
N LYS A 27 -5.01 3.18 -3.38
CA LYS A 27 -5.06 2.50 -2.07
C LYS A 27 -4.12 3.15 -1.07
N ILE A 28 -2.92 3.54 -1.50
CA ILE A 28 -1.93 4.18 -0.62
C ILE A 28 -2.41 5.57 -0.21
N ILE A 29 -2.97 6.34 -1.12
CA ILE A 29 -3.53 7.68 -0.82
C ILE A 29 -4.64 7.53 0.22
N GLN A 30 -5.55 6.57 0.03
CA GLN A 30 -6.65 6.32 0.98
C GLN A 30 -6.12 5.90 2.35
N ALA A 31 -5.15 4.98 2.39
CA ALA A 31 -4.56 4.53 3.65
C ALA A 31 -3.85 5.65 4.39
N LYS A 32 -3.15 6.52 3.68
CA LYS A 32 -2.49 7.70 4.28
C LYS A 32 -3.52 8.68 4.84
N ALA A 33 -4.61 8.92 4.12
CA ALA A 33 -5.68 9.80 4.57
C ALA A 33 -6.35 9.23 5.83
N ASP A 34 -6.65 7.94 5.85
CA ASP A 34 -7.24 7.26 7.00
C ASP A 34 -6.33 7.31 8.22
N HIS A 35 -5.02 7.13 8.01
CA HIS A 35 -4.01 7.22 9.07
C HIS A 35 -3.97 8.63 9.66
N GLN A 36 -3.97 9.66 8.82
CA GLN A 36 -3.94 11.06 9.24
C GLN A 36 -5.21 11.42 10.02
N ILE A 37 -6.38 10.99 9.55
CA ILE A 37 -7.66 11.21 10.22
C ILE A 37 -7.67 10.52 11.58
N ALA A 38 -7.18 9.28 11.66
CA ALA A 38 -7.11 8.54 12.91
C ALA A 38 -6.23 9.22 13.94
N HIS A 39 -5.08 9.78 13.53
CA HIS A 39 -4.22 10.58 14.40
C HIS A 39 -4.92 11.84 14.90
N MET A 40 -5.65 12.53 14.03
CA MET A 40 -6.43 13.72 14.43
C MET A 40 -7.50 13.35 15.47
N GLU A 41 -8.18 12.22 15.28
CA GLU A 41 -9.18 11.74 16.24
C GLU A 41 -8.54 11.42 17.59
N LEU A 42 -7.36 10.79 17.59
CA LEU A 42 -6.64 10.50 18.81
C LEU A 42 -6.22 11.79 19.53
N ASP A 43 -5.68 12.76 18.78
CA ASP A 43 -5.26 14.06 19.34
C ASP A 43 -6.44 14.81 19.97
N LEU A 44 -7.61 14.76 19.34
CA LEU A 44 -8.84 15.36 19.89
C LEU A 44 -9.19 14.73 21.23
N GLN A 45 -9.08 13.41 21.37
CA GLN A 45 -9.37 12.71 22.62
C GLN A 45 -8.35 13.08 23.71
N VAL A 46 -7.07 13.13 23.36
CA VAL A 46 -6.00 13.49 24.30
C VAL A 46 -6.15 14.92 24.79
N HIS A 47 -6.55 15.86 23.93
CA HIS A 47 -6.70 17.28 24.29
C HIS A 47 -8.07 17.65 24.84
N SER A 48 -8.99 16.71 24.97
CA SER A 48 -10.35 16.98 25.47
C SER A 48 -10.39 17.32 26.96
N GLY A 49 -9.33 17.03 27.69
CA GLY A 49 -9.29 17.18 29.15
C GLY A 49 -10.00 16.09 29.92
N LYS A 50 -10.59 15.12 29.22
CA LYS A 50 -11.27 13.97 29.81
C LYS A 50 -10.60 12.69 29.38
N VAL A 51 -10.57 11.71 30.27
CA VAL A 51 -10.01 10.38 29.96
C VAL A 51 -11.17 9.44 29.64
N ASP A 52 -11.37 9.18 28.35
CA ASP A 52 -12.28 8.16 27.86
C ASP A 52 -11.43 7.06 27.20
N GLU A 53 -11.09 6.04 28.00
CA GLU A 53 -10.20 4.97 27.54
C GLU A 53 -10.74 4.26 26.29
N ALA A 54 -12.05 4.03 26.21
CA ALA A 54 -12.65 3.34 25.08
C ALA A 54 -12.47 4.13 23.78
N LYS A 55 -12.67 5.45 23.81
CA LYS A 55 -12.49 6.31 22.65
C LYS A 55 -11.03 6.46 22.24
N ILE A 56 -10.14 6.58 23.24
CA ILE A 56 -8.70 6.67 23.00
C ILE A 56 -8.20 5.38 22.35
N ARG A 57 -8.60 4.23 22.88
CA ARG A 57 -8.24 2.92 22.35
C ARG A 57 -8.79 2.70 20.94
N ALA A 58 -10.03 3.10 20.70
CA ALA A 58 -10.66 2.99 19.38
C ALA A 58 -9.91 3.81 18.34
N ALA A 59 -9.47 5.03 18.68
CA ALA A 59 -8.66 5.86 17.80
C ALA A 59 -7.31 5.21 17.50
N GLY A 60 -6.67 4.61 18.53
CA GLY A 60 -5.43 3.86 18.37
C GLY A 60 -5.58 2.65 17.44
N GLU A 61 -6.68 1.92 17.57
CA GLU A 61 -6.98 0.77 16.71
C GLU A 61 -7.15 1.18 15.25
N LYS A 62 -7.76 2.33 14.98
CA LYS A 62 -7.87 2.88 13.62
C LYS A 62 -6.50 3.22 13.02
N ILE A 63 -5.57 3.72 13.83
CA ILE A 63 -4.19 3.98 13.39
C ILE A 63 -3.53 2.67 12.97
N VAL A 64 -3.64 1.63 13.79
CA VAL A 64 -3.08 0.31 13.48
C VAL A 64 -3.71 -0.26 12.21
N ALA A 65 -5.04 -0.17 12.07
CA ALA A 65 -5.76 -0.66 10.91
C ALA A 65 -5.29 0.03 9.62
N SER A 66 -5.09 1.36 9.65
CA SER A 66 -4.64 2.11 8.47
C SER A 66 -3.21 1.73 8.06
N LYS A 67 -2.31 1.48 9.03
CA LYS A 67 -0.96 0.98 8.75
C LYS A 67 -1.00 -0.42 8.16
N THR A 68 -1.83 -1.30 8.73
CA THR A 68 -2.02 -2.66 8.24
C THR A 68 -2.52 -2.64 6.79
N ASN A 69 -3.51 -1.82 6.49
CA ASN A 69 -4.06 -1.68 5.14
C ASN A 69 -3.00 -1.21 4.15
N LYS A 70 -2.13 -0.28 4.54
CA LYS A 70 -1.03 0.19 3.70
C LYS A 70 -0.05 -0.93 3.40
N ILE A 71 0.37 -1.67 4.42
CA ILE A 71 1.31 -2.77 4.28
C ILE A 71 0.72 -3.87 3.39
N MET A 72 -0.53 -4.23 3.62
CA MET A 72 -1.21 -5.26 2.82
C MET A 72 -1.37 -4.82 1.36
N ALA A 73 -1.66 -3.54 1.10
CA ALA A 73 -1.71 -3.02 -0.25
C ALA A 73 -0.36 -3.16 -0.97
N MET A 74 0.74 -2.92 -0.25
CA MET A 74 2.09 -3.09 -0.80
C MET A 74 2.40 -4.55 -1.10
N ILE A 75 2.00 -5.46 -0.22
CA ILE A 75 2.18 -6.91 -0.42
C ILE A 75 1.35 -7.39 -1.62
N ASP A 76 0.09 -6.99 -1.69
CA ASP A 76 -0.81 -7.35 -2.80
C ASP A 76 -0.28 -6.83 -4.13
N ALA A 77 0.26 -5.61 -4.16
CA ALA A 77 0.85 -5.05 -5.36
C ALA A 77 2.05 -5.88 -5.84
N LYS A 78 2.88 -6.37 -4.93
CA LYS A 78 4.01 -7.24 -5.25
C LYS A 78 3.53 -8.58 -5.80
N ILE A 79 2.50 -9.17 -5.19
CA ILE A 79 1.91 -10.43 -5.66
C ILE A 79 1.36 -10.25 -7.08
N GLN A 80 0.62 -9.18 -7.32
CA GLN A 80 0.05 -8.91 -8.63
C GLN A 80 1.13 -8.70 -9.69
N LEU A 81 2.21 -8.00 -9.34
CA LEU A 81 3.34 -7.82 -10.25
C LEU A 81 3.99 -9.16 -10.59
N LEU A 82 4.26 -9.99 -9.58
CA LEU A 82 4.87 -11.30 -9.79
C LEU A 82 3.99 -12.21 -10.65
N ASN A 83 2.68 -12.18 -10.45
CA ASN A 83 1.74 -12.97 -11.24
C ASN A 83 1.63 -12.49 -12.70
N LEU A 84 1.90 -11.22 -12.94
CA LEU A 84 1.90 -10.63 -14.28
C LEU A 84 3.10 -11.10 -15.11
N LEU A 85 4.23 -11.35 -14.46
CA LEU A 85 5.49 -11.71 -15.10
C LEU A 85 5.53 -13.21 -15.45
N THR A 86 6.25 -13.56 -16.52
CA THR A 86 6.58 -14.95 -16.83
C THR A 86 7.63 -15.46 -15.83
N ALA A 87 7.82 -16.80 -15.77
CA ALA A 87 8.82 -17.39 -14.89
C ALA A 87 10.24 -16.87 -15.19
N ASP A 88 10.57 -16.72 -16.48
CA ASP A 88 11.86 -16.17 -16.91
C ASP A 88 12.03 -14.71 -16.48
N GLN A 89 10.99 -13.91 -16.64
CA GLN A 89 11.00 -12.51 -16.21
C GLN A 89 11.17 -12.38 -14.70
N ARG A 90 10.47 -13.22 -13.92
CA ARG A 90 10.63 -13.26 -12.45
C ARG A 90 12.06 -13.62 -12.06
N TYR A 91 12.65 -14.58 -12.73
CA TYR A 91 14.03 -14.98 -12.49
C TYR A 91 15.02 -13.84 -12.77
N LYS A 92 14.86 -13.18 -13.91
CA LYS A 92 15.67 -12.01 -14.27
C LYS A 92 15.51 -10.87 -13.28
N MET A 93 14.28 -10.59 -12.85
CA MET A 93 14.00 -9.56 -11.87
C MET A 93 14.67 -9.86 -10.53
N ALA A 94 14.63 -11.11 -10.07
CA ALA A 94 15.27 -11.51 -8.83
C ALA A 94 16.78 -11.25 -8.83
N LYS A 95 17.43 -11.38 -9.97
CA LYS A 95 18.87 -11.09 -10.11
C LYS A 95 19.20 -9.61 -10.08
N MET A 96 18.20 -8.75 -10.29
CA MET A 96 18.38 -7.29 -10.31
C MET A 96 18.32 -6.67 -8.90
N TYR A 97 17.90 -7.43 -7.92
CA TYR A 97 17.83 -7.00 -6.52
C TYR A 97 19.12 -7.41 -5.76
#